data_f57e0ff1e569bce7e952a3b7a0d29396
#
_entry.id   f57e0ff1e569bce7e952a3b7a0d29396
#
_cell.length_a   1.000
_cell.length_b   1.000
_cell.length_c   1.000
_cell.angle_alpha   90.00
_cell.angle_beta   90.00
_cell.angle_gamma   90.00
#
_symmetry.space_group_name_H-M   'P 1'
#
loop_
_entity.id
_entity.type
_entity.pdbx_description
1 polymer ?
#
loop_
_entity_poly.entity_id
_entity_poly.type
_entity_poly.pdbx_seq_one_letter_code
_entity_poly.pdbx_strand_id
1 'polypeptide(L)'
;FNSVSNARIGKMVQGDIGLRPAAGFPGTWPAALPSALAITIDQVYASPDPKDPVARIFGLAPENDERSLAVARERGPTRLLVRDAYLTEDAKEALERTSARGGLYTEIKQEVFIPRLGGNANPRTTERVPAGARFRVEMTYRVLDDLDEEYFGKYLLRALELLELDGLGGHISRGYGQVYFLHPERLTEDQEGWPLKERLKVEEVVL
;
A
#
# COMPACT_ATOMS: atom_id res chain seq x y z
N PHE A 1 15.96 6.43 41.66
CA PHE A 1 15.81 5.44 40.58
C PHE A 1 14.35 5.41 40.12
N ASN A 2 14.00 6.27 39.19
CA ASN A 2 12.70 6.18 38.51
C ASN A 2 12.93 5.38 37.22
N SER A 3 12.56 4.12 37.23
CA SER A 3 12.39 3.33 36.00
C SER A 3 11.13 3.82 35.29
N VAL A 4 11.28 4.80 34.43
CA VAL A 4 10.27 5.06 33.41
C VAL A 4 10.30 3.83 32.51
N SER A 5 9.29 3.01 32.58
CA SER A 5 9.06 1.93 31.65
C SER A 5 8.89 2.57 30.27
N ASN A 6 9.93 2.50 29.45
CA ASN A 6 9.84 2.84 28.02
C ASN A 6 8.99 1.76 27.33
N ALA A 7 7.68 1.78 27.58
CA ALA A 7 6.74 1.01 26.79
C ALA A 7 6.81 1.56 25.37
N ARG A 8 7.30 0.75 24.45
CA ARG A 8 7.28 1.08 23.02
C ARG A 8 5.84 1.02 22.56
N ILE A 9 5.34 2.14 22.09
CA ILE A 9 3.99 2.24 21.55
C ILE A 9 4.06 1.96 20.05
N GLY A 10 3.14 1.16 19.56
CA GLY A 10 2.96 0.90 18.15
C GLY A 10 1.52 1.15 17.75
N LYS A 11 1.30 1.46 16.49
CA LYS A 11 -0.03 1.52 15.90
C LYS A 11 -0.23 0.31 15.02
N MET A 12 -1.19 -0.53 15.35
CA MET A 12 -1.65 -1.59 14.49
C MET A 12 -2.70 -1.02 13.54
N VAL A 13 -2.46 -1.12 12.25
CA VAL A 13 -3.36 -0.67 11.19
C VAL A 13 -3.91 -1.89 10.49
N GLN A 14 -5.20 -2.03 10.51
CA GLN A 14 -5.92 -3.12 9.85
C GLN A 14 -6.92 -2.56 8.86
N GLY A 15 -7.07 -3.24 7.74
CA GLY A 15 -8.05 -2.92 6.72
C GLY A 15 -8.22 -4.09 5.75
N ASP A 16 -9.28 -4.08 5.02
CA ASP A 16 -9.41 -4.96 3.86
C ASP A 16 -9.08 -4.14 2.63
N ILE A 17 -8.26 -4.70 1.74
CA ILE A 17 -7.95 -4.12 0.45
C ILE A 17 -8.76 -4.84 -0.63
N GLY A 18 -9.62 -4.11 -1.33
CA GLY A 18 -10.44 -4.62 -2.41
C GLY A 18 -9.92 -4.21 -3.78
N LEU A 19 -10.02 -5.11 -4.75
CA LEU A 19 -9.72 -4.82 -6.15
C LEU A 19 -10.96 -4.24 -6.83
N ARG A 20 -10.83 -3.04 -7.39
CA ARG A 20 -11.92 -2.41 -8.16
C ARG A 20 -12.14 -3.12 -9.49
N PRO A 21 -13.40 -3.32 -9.91
CA PRO A 21 -13.69 -3.69 -11.28
C PRO A 21 -13.24 -2.59 -12.24
N ALA A 22 -12.77 -2.96 -13.41
CA ALA A 22 -12.20 -2.05 -14.41
C ALA A 22 -13.22 -1.05 -15.04
N ALA A 23 -14.46 -1.04 -14.59
CA ALA A 23 -15.53 -0.21 -15.12
C ALA A 23 -15.77 1.02 -14.23
N GLY A 24 -15.34 2.16 -14.75
CA GLY A 24 -15.78 3.46 -14.28
C GLY A 24 -14.96 4.01 -13.11
N PHE A 25 -14.06 4.92 -13.42
CA PHE A 25 -13.54 5.87 -12.45
C PHE A 25 -14.69 6.88 -12.16
N PRO A 26 -15.38 6.81 -11.03
CA PRO A 26 -16.24 7.89 -10.61
C PRO A 26 -15.36 8.89 -9.88
N GLY A 27 -14.78 9.83 -10.56
CA GLY A 27 -14.05 10.86 -9.85
C GLY A 27 -13.13 11.60 -10.78
N THR A 28 -13.38 12.88 -10.91
CA THR A 28 -12.40 13.85 -11.38
C THR A 28 -11.14 13.69 -10.53
N TRP A 29 -10.03 13.43 -11.17
CA TRP A 29 -8.71 13.61 -10.57
C TRP A 29 -8.73 14.91 -9.77
N PRO A 30 -8.27 14.92 -8.51
CA PRO A 30 -8.12 16.17 -7.80
C PRO A 30 -7.24 17.08 -8.66
N ALA A 31 -7.74 18.25 -9.01
CA ALA A 31 -7.18 19.14 -10.02
C ALA A 31 -5.77 19.68 -9.69
N ALA A 32 -5.20 19.32 -8.56
CA ALA A 32 -3.80 19.56 -8.22
C ALA A 32 -3.37 18.57 -7.13
N LEU A 33 -2.38 17.75 -7.42
CA LEU A 33 -1.51 17.22 -6.38
C LEU A 33 -0.92 18.44 -5.64
N PRO A 34 -0.96 18.48 -4.29
CA PRO A 34 -0.31 19.55 -3.56
C PRO A 34 1.14 19.66 -4.03
N SER A 35 1.59 20.85 -4.37
CA SER A 35 2.96 21.12 -4.85
C SER A 35 4.06 20.65 -3.87
N ALA A 36 3.71 20.31 -2.64
CA ALA A 36 4.58 19.72 -1.64
C ALA A 36 4.96 18.25 -1.93
N LEU A 37 4.36 17.60 -2.93
CA LEU A 37 4.67 16.24 -3.39
C LEU A 37 5.33 16.20 -4.77
N ALA A 38 5.88 17.34 -5.25
CA ALA A 38 6.81 17.33 -6.36
C ALA A 38 8.12 16.67 -5.89
N ILE A 39 8.13 15.33 -5.90
CA ILE A 39 9.36 14.55 -5.81
C ILE A 39 10.09 14.82 -7.12
N THR A 40 11.06 15.70 -7.10
CA THR A 40 12.00 15.84 -8.19
C THR A 40 12.75 14.50 -8.30
N ILE A 41 12.79 13.94 -9.50
CA ILE A 41 13.45 12.63 -9.81
C ILE A 41 14.91 12.59 -9.33
N ASP A 42 15.54 13.73 -9.16
CA ASP A 42 16.89 13.89 -8.62
C ASP A 42 17.04 13.51 -7.12
N GLN A 43 15.94 13.24 -6.41
CA GLN A 43 15.93 12.89 -4.98
C GLN A 43 15.57 11.42 -4.70
N VAL A 44 15.66 10.55 -5.68
CA VAL A 44 15.46 9.09 -5.48
C VAL A 44 16.63 8.45 -4.74
N TYR A 45 17.70 9.19 -4.48
CA TYR A 45 18.83 8.70 -3.69
C TYR A 45 18.54 8.76 -2.20
N ALA A 46 19.08 7.77 -1.51
CA ALA A 46 19.04 7.66 -0.06
C ALA A 46 19.38 9.00 0.62
N SER A 47 18.40 9.64 1.22
CA SER A 47 18.63 10.89 1.94
C SER A 47 19.63 10.65 3.08
N PRO A 48 20.69 11.46 3.18
CA PRO A 48 21.62 11.41 4.30
C PRO A 48 21.02 11.96 5.60
N ASP A 49 19.76 12.44 5.57
CA ASP A 49 19.07 12.95 6.74
C ASP A 49 18.46 11.79 7.56
N PRO A 50 18.85 11.61 8.83
CA PRO A 50 18.26 10.61 9.71
C PRO A 50 16.76 10.84 9.98
N LYS A 51 16.26 12.07 9.71
CA LYS A 51 14.85 12.45 9.87
C LYS A 51 14.05 12.30 8.58
N ASP A 52 14.67 11.84 7.48
CA ASP A 52 13.93 11.62 6.23
C ASP A 52 12.71 10.68 6.45
N PRO A 53 11.48 11.13 6.12
CA PRO A 53 10.28 10.36 6.41
C PRO A 53 10.23 9.03 5.65
N VAL A 54 10.68 9.01 4.41
CA VAL A 54 10.65 7.78 3.59
C VAL A 54 11.63 6.75 4.18
N ALA A 55 12.85 7.19 4.49
CA ALA A 55 13.86 6.32 5.07
C ALA A 55 13.49 5.84 6.49
N ARG A 56 12.80 6.65 7.29
CA ARG A 56 12.31 6.24 8.62
C ARG A 56 11.16 5.25 8.52
N ILE A 57 10.18 5.54 7.68
CA ILE A 57 8.97 4.72 7.56
C ILE A 57 9.29 3.38 6.90
N PHE A 58 9.89 3.40 5.73
CA PHE A 58 10.07 2.21 4.89
C PHE A 58 11.43 1.53 5.06
N GLY A 59 12.36 2.19 5.74
CA GLY A 59 13.73 1.71 5.90
C GLY A 59 14.61 2.07 4.71
N LEU A 60 15.90 2.07 4.98
CA LEU A 60 16.93 2.27 3.99
C LEU A 60 18.19 1.52 4.43
N ALA A 61 18.68 0.64 3.58
CA ALA A 61 19.93 -0.04 3.84
C ALA A 61 21.09 0.96 3.78
N PRO A 62 21.97 1.01 4.81
CA PRO A 62 23.16 1.85 4.75
C PRO A 62 24.14 1.32 3.71
N GLU A 63 24.90 2.23 3.10
CA GLU A 63 26.10 1.87 2.34
C GLU A 63 27.23 1.45 3.29
N ASN A 64 28.28 0.80 2.75
CA ASN A 64 29.40 0.29 3.55
C ASN A 64 30.44 1.40 3.86
N ASP A 65 29.97 2.57 4.28
CA ASP A 65 30.80 3.69 4.72
C ASP A 65 30.38 4.17 6.12
N GLU A 66 31.32 4.75 6.87
CA GLU A 66 31.10 5.18 8.26
C GLU A 66 30.00 6.23 8.39
N ARG A 67 29.87 7.14 7.42
CA ARG A 67 28.87 8.20 7.43
C ARG A 67 27.48 7.63 7.28
N SER A 68 27.27 6.75 6.31
CA SER A 68 25.99 6.10 6.06
C SER A 68 25.56 5.22 7.24
N LEU A 69 26.51 4.51 7.85
CA LEU A 69 26.28 3.72 9.07
C LEU A 69 25.92 4.60 10.28
N ALA A 70 26.54 5.77 10.43
CA ALA A 70 26.22 6.71 11.51
C ALA A 70 24.79 7.26 11.35
N VAL A 71 24.41 7.68 10.14
CA VAL A 71 23.04 8.11 9.82
C VAL A 71 22.02 7.00 10.09
N ALA A 72 22.32 5.77 9.70
CA ALA A 72 21.43 4.62 9.94
C ALA A 72 21.24 4.34 11.44
N ARG A 73 22.30 4.46 12.24
CA ARG A 73 22.22 4.30 13.71
C ARG A 73 21.38 5.40 14.37
N GLU A 74 21.53 6.65 13.93
CA GLU A 74 20.75 7.79 14.43
C GLU A 74 19.28 7.66 14.04
N ARG A 75 18.98 7.28 12.81
CA ARG A 75 17.62 7.05 12.32
C ARG A 75 16.90 5.93 13.08
N GLY A 76 17.64 4.90 13.46
CA GLY A 76 17.11 3.72 14.12
C GLY A 76 16.37 2.75 13.17
N PRO A 77 15.59 1.80 13.73
CA PRO A 77 14.93 0.77 12.93
C PRO A 77 13.77 1.33 12.11
N THR A 78 13.42 0.61 11.04
CA THR A 78 12.25 0.86 10.21
C THR A 78 10.98 0.95 11.05
N ARG A 79 10.11 1.94 10.77
CA ARG A 79 8.87 2.14 11.53
C ARG A 79 7.75 1.25 11.03
N LEU A 80 7.62 1.07 9.74
CA LEU A 80 6.55 0.29 9.13
C LEU A 80 6.95 -1.18 8.96
N LEU A 81 6.10 -2.07 9.44
CA LEU A 81 6.14 -3.50 9.19
C LEU A 81 4.84 -3.89 8.50
N VAL A 82 4.94 -4.41 7.31
CA VAL A 82 3.80 -4.92 6.52
C VAL A 82 3.82 -6.44 6.62
N ARG A 83 2.68 -7.04 6.92
CA ARG A 83 2.51 -8.49 6.96
C ARG A 83 1.91 -8.99 5.65
N ASP A 84 1.97 -10.30 5.44
CA ASP A 84 1.31 -10.93 4.31
C ASP A 84 -0.19 -10.67 4.36
N ALA A 85 -0.76 -10.35 3.21
CA ALA A 85 -2.18 -10.13 3.04
C ALA A 85 -2.85 -11.40 2.53
N TYR A 86 -3.77 -11.96 3.31
CA TYR A 86 -4.50 -13.16 2.97
C TYR A 86 -5.88 -12.84 2.42
N LEU A 87 -6.35 -13.67 1.50
CA LEU A 87 -7.71 -13.59 0.97
C LEU A 87 -8.72 -13.69 2.13
N THR A 88 -9.72 -12.81 2.14
CA THR A 88 -10.81 -12.94 3.13
C THR A 88 -11.67 -14.16 2.82
N GLU A 89 -12.27 -14.80 3.84
CA GLU A 89 -13.02 -16.05 3.65
C GLU A 89 -14.20 -15.88 2.68
N ASP A 90 -14.92 -14.78 2.78
CA ASP A 90 -16.02 -14.49 1.86
C ASP A 90 -15.57 -14.26 0.40
N ALA A 91 -14.41 -13.61 0.20
CA ALA A 91 -13.82 -13.47 -1.13
C ALA A 91 -13.34 -14.83 -1.67
N LYS A 92 -12.77 -15.66 -0.81
CA LYS A 92 -12.38 -17.03 -1.15
C LYS A 92 -13.58 -17.86 -1.60
N GLU A 93 -14.64 -17.88 -0.81
CA GLU A 93 -15.88 -18.59 -1.17
C GLU A 93 -16.52 -18.06 -2.47
N ALA A 94 -16.47 -16.73 -2.70
CA ALA A 94 -16.98 -16.14 -3.92
C ALA A 94 -16.17 -16.58 -5.14
N LEU A 95 -14.85 -16.63 -5.03
CA LEU A 95 -13.97 -17.10 -6.10
C LEU A 95 -14.14 -18.59 -6.38
N GLU A 96 -14.28 -19.41 -5.34
CA GLU A 96 -14.55 -20.85 -5.48
C GLU A 96 -15.86 -21.13 -6.20
N ARG A 97 -16.92 -20.38 -5.90
CA ARG A 97 -18.23 -20.51 -6.58
C ARG A 97 -18.17 -20.06 -8.05
N THR A 98 -17.34 -19.09 -8.37
CA THR A 98 -17.25 -18.53 -9.73
C THR A 98 -16.29 -19.32 -10.60
N SER A 99 -15.35 -20.05 -9.98
CA SER A 99 -14.36 -20.86 -10.68
C SER A 99 -14.99 -22.12 -11.29
N ALA A 100 -15.45 -22.01 -12.53
CA ALA A 100 -15.95 -23.15 -13.32
C ALA A 100 -14.88 -24.24 -13.60
N ARG A 101 -13.66 -24.10 -13.12
CA ARG A 101 -12.50 -24.95 -13.43
C ARG A 101 -11.70 -25.40 -12.19
N GLY A 102 -12.38 -25.65 -11.06
CA GLY A 102 -11.72 -26.36 -9.96
C GLY A 102 -10.63 -25.59 -9.22
N GLY A 103 -10.97 -24.43 -8.64
CA GLY A 103 -10.17 -23.86 -7.54
C GLY A 103 -9.04 -22.90 -7.91
N LEU A 104 -9.03 -22.32 -9.09
CA LEU A 104 -8.10 -21.24 -9.40
C LEU A 104 -8.66 -19.91 -8.84
N TYR A 105 -7.92 -19.30 -7.92
CA TYR A 105 -8.21 -17.97 -7.38
C TYR A 105 -7.78 -16.81 -8.29
N THR A 106 -7.44 -17.14 -9.54
CA THR A 106 -6.95 -16.21 -10.56
C THR A 106 -7.75 -16.33 -11.83
N GLU A 107 -7.78 -15.29 -12.63
CA GLU A 107 -8.34 -15.29 -13.97
C GLU A 107 -7.25 -15.11 -15.02
N ILE A 108 -7.46 -15.72 -16.18
CA ILE A 108 -6.57 -15.60 -17.33
C ILE A 108 -7.15 -14.58 -18.30
N LYS A 109 -6.43 -13.47 -18.52
CA LYS A 109 -6.77 -12.47 -19.52
C LYS A 109 -5.87 -12.60 -20.72
N GLN A 110 -6.48 -12.69 -21.90
CA GLN A 110 -5.76 -12.65 -23.17
C GLN A 110 -5.75 -11.22 -23.71
N GLU A 111 -4.59 -10.73 -24.08
CA GLU A 111 -4.38 -9.42 -24.70
C GLU A 111 -3.61 -9.60 -25.99
N VAL A 112 -3.86 -8.73 -26.96
CA VAL A 112 -3.14 -8.73 -28.24
C VAL A 112 -2.34 -7.44 -28.34
N PHE A 113 -1.03 -7.58 -28.55
CA PHE A 113 -0.15 -6.47 -28.88
C PHE A 113 0.03 -6.41 -30.40
N ILE A 114 -0.30 -5.26 -30.98
CA ILE A 114 -0.06 -4.98 -32.41
C ILE A 114 0.98 -3.88 -32.50
N PRO A 115 2.19 -4.16 -33.04
CA PRO A 115 3.20 -3.14 -33.29
C PRO A 115 2.70 -2.07 -34.25
N ARG A 116 2.93 -0.79 -33.96
CA ARG A 116 2.47 0.34 -34.79
C ARG A 116 3.11 0.41 -36.17
N LEU A 117 4.29 -0.16 -36.35
CA LEU A 117 5.08 -0.13 -37.59
C LEU A 117 5.04 -1.49 -38.31
N GLY A 118 3.86 -2.02 -38.56
CA GLY A 118 3.69 -3.23 -39.35
C GLY A 118 4.25 -4.48 -38.68
N GLY A 119 3.45 -5.18 -37.97
CA GLY A 119 3.80 -6.43 -37.31
C GLY A 119 2.57 -7.32 -37.14
N ASN A 120 2.83 -8.60 -37.01
CA ASN A 120 1.79 -9.56 -36.71
C ASN A 120 1.24 -9.33 -35.30
N ALA A 121 -0.04 -9.59 -35.11
CA ALA A 121 -0.68 -9.59 -33.79
C ALA A 121 0.03 -10.60 -32.86
N ASN A 122 0.49 -10.13 -31.73
CA ASN A 122 1.22 -10.96 -30.77
C ASN A 122 0.34 -11.19 -29.54
N PRO A 123 -0.30 -12.37 -29.39
CA PRO A 123 -1.14 -12.66 -28.25
C PRO A 123 -0.30 -12.80 -26.98
N ARG A 124 -0.77 -12.21 -25.89
CA ARG A 124 -0.17 -12.33 -24.55
C ARG A 124 -1.23 -12.84 -23.58
N THR A 125 -0.83 -13.76 -22.77
CA THR A 125 -1.66 -14.28 -21.67
C THR A 125 -1.14 -13.71 -20.37
N THR A 126 -2.02 -13.05 -19.60
CA THR A 126 -1.70 -12.51 -18.29
C THR A 126 -2.62 -13.18 -17.26
N GLU A 127 -2.03 -13.76 -16.24
CA GLU A 127 -2.73 -14.23 -15.07
C GLU A 127 -2.86 -13.09 -14.06
N ARG A 128 -4.05 -12.89 -13.51
CA ARG A 128 -4.31 -11.83 -12.55
C ARG A 128 -5.36 -12.23 -11.52
N VAL A 129 -5.38 -11.51 -10.41
CA VAL A 129 -6.42 -11.60 -9.40
C VAL A 129 -7.71 -10.99 -9.95
N PRO A 130 -8.87 -11.67 -9.86
CA PRO A 130 -10.14 -11.16 -10.35
C PRO A 130 -10.59 -9.90 -9.59
N ALA A 131 -11.35 -9.05 -10.28
CA ALA A 131 -12.01 -7.92 -9.65
C ALA A 131 -12.99 -8.37 -8.56
N GLY A 132 -13.07 -7.61 -7.47
CA GLY A 132 -13.89 -7.94 -6.30
C GLY A 132 -13.21 -8.84 -5.27
N ALA A 133 -12.03 -9.37 -5.54
CA ALA A 133 -11.24 -10.06 -4.53
C ALA A 133 -10.86 -9.10 -3.39
N ARG A 134 -10.91 -9.60 -2.16
CA ARG A 134 -10.54 -8.84 -0.95
C ARG A 134 -9.46 -9.56 -0.17
N PHE A 135 -8.50 -8.78 0.34
CA PHE A 135 -7.40 -9.28 1.16
C PHE A 135 -7.39 -8.55 2.49
N ARG A 136 -7.20 -9.28 3.57
CA ARG A 136 -6.95 -8.72 4.89
C ARG A 136 -5.52 -8.20 4.97
N VAL A 137 -5.37 -6.91 5.19
CA VAL A 137 -4.07 -6.24 5.36
C VAL A 137 -3.84 -5.91 6.82
N GLU A 138 -2.66 -6.21 7.30
CA GLU A 138 -2.20 -5.84 8.63
C GLU A 138 -0.82 -5.18 8.54
N MET A 139 -0.70 -4.03 9.17
CA MET A 139 0.55 -3.27 9.26
C MET A 139 0.79 -2.84 10.70
N THR A 140 2.03 -2.89 11.14
CA THR A 140 2.44 -2.36 12.44
C THR A 140 3.33 -1.16 12.23
N TYR A 141 2.98 -0.02 12.83
CA TYR A 141 3.79 1.18 12.79
C TYR A 141 4.36 1.48 14.18
N ARG A 142 5.68 1.54 14.27
CA ARG A 142 6.40 1.81 15.51
C ARG A 142 6.52 3.30 15.75
N VAL A 143 6.06 3.77 16.90
CA VAL A 143 6.23 5.14 17.35
C VAL A 143 7.35 5.13 18.40
N LEU A 144 8.50 5.66 18.07
CA LEU A 144 9.67 5.71 18.95
C LEU A 144 9.91 7.12 19.48
N ASP A 145 9.42 8.14 18.80
CA ASP A 145 9.48 9.55 19.18
C ASP A 145 8.28 10.33 18.60
N ASP A 146 8.17 11.61 18.99
CA ASP A 146 7.06 12.50 18.57
C ASP A 146 7.04 12.71 17.05
N LEU A 147 8.19 12.62 16.40
CA LEU A 147 8.30 12.77 14.95
C LEU A 147 7.64 11.59 14.22
N ASP A 148 7.75 10.39 14.79
CA ASP A 148 7.08 9.20 14.22
C ASP A 148 5.57 9.32 14.32
N GLU A 149 5.03 9.94 15.39
CA GLU A 149 3.60 10.21 15.52
C GLU A 149 3.11 11.17 14.44
N GLU A 150 3.85 12.25 14.19
CA GLU A 150 3.55 13.18 13.09
C GLU A 150 3.59 12.47 11.73
N TYR A 151 4.62 11.63 11.51
CA TYR A 151 4.84 10.97 10.24
C TYR A 151 3.81 9.89 9.92
N PHE A 152 3.22 9.28 10.93
CA PHE A 152 2.11 8.35 10.73
C PHE A 152 0.97 9.02 9.94
N GLY A 153 0.48 10.16 10.41
CA GLY A 153 -0.63 10.87 9.76
C GLY A 153 -0.24 11.54 8.45
N LYS A 154 0.90 12.23 8.46
CA LYS A 154 1.32 13.09 7.35
C LYS A 154 1.85 12.33 6.13
N TYR A 155 2.57 11.24 6.37
CA TYR A 155 3.24 10.51 5.29
C TYR A 155 2.69 9.11 5.09
N LEU A 156 2.49 8.30 6.12
CA LEU A 156 2.02 6.93 5.93
C LEU A 156 0.58 6.89 5.42
N LEU A 157 -0.36 7.55 6.10
CA LEU A 157 -1.75 7.57 5.63
C LEU A 157 -1.85 8.20 4.23
N ARG A 158 -1.06 9.23 3.96
CA ARG A 158 -1.02 9.84 2.63
C ARG A 158 -0.46 8.90 1.56
N ALA A 159 0.55 8.10 1.89
CA ALA A 159 1.10 7.10 0.96
C ALA A 159 0.05 6.03 0.62
N LEU A 160 -0.76 5.60 1.59
CA LEU A 160 -1.86 4.66 1.34
C LEU A 160 -2.98 5.27 0.47
N GLU A 161 -3.31 6.56 0.65
CA GLU A 161 -4.23 7.27 -0.27
C GLU A 161 -3.67 7.33 -1.69
N LEU A 162 -2.38 7.60 -1.84
CA LEU A 162 -1.73 7.63 -3.15
C LEU A 162 -1.70 6.24 -3.80
N LEU A 163 -1.59 5.18 -3.00
CA LEU A 163 -1.67 3.80 -3.49
C LEU A 163 -3.04 3.50 -4.12
N GLU A 164 -4.14 4.01 -3.55
CA GLU A 164 -5.47 3.89 -4.14
C GLU A 164 -5.61 4.64 -5.48
N LEU A 165 -4.90 5.75 -5.63
CA LEU A 165 -4.89 6.54 -6.86
C LEU A 165 -4.03 5.92 -7.96
N ASP A 166 -2.91 5.33 -7.58
CA ASP A 166 -1.96 4.73 -8.51
C ASP A 166 -2.33 3.26 -8.80
N GLY A 167 -2.16 2.39 -7.81
CA GLY A 167 -2.48 0.97 -7.88
C GLY A 167 -1.40 0.09 -7.28
N LEU A 168 -1.69 -1.20 -7.21
CA LEU A 168 -0.81 -2.22 -6.64
C LEU A 168 -0.48 -3.30 -7.66
N GLY A 169 0.81 -3.66 -7.75
CA GLY A 169 1.30 -4.72 -8.62
C GLY A 169 1.71 -4.27 -10.01
N GLY A 170 1.60 -5.14 -11.00
CA GLY A 170 2.05 -4.88 -12.36
C GLY A 170 0.95 -4.38 -13.31
N HIS A 171 1.37 -3.83 -14.45
CA HIS A 171 0.48 -3.39 -15.52
C HIS A 171 -0.52 -2.29 -15.14
N ILE A 172 -0.21 -1.45 -14.17
CA ILE A 172 -1.05 -0.35 -13.68
C ILE A 172 -1.48 0.58 -14.84
N SER A 173 -0.55 0.91 -15.76
CA SER A 173 -0.84 1.73 -16.95
C SER A 173 -1.86 1.12 -17.93
N ARG A 174 -2.24 -0.15 -17.72
CA ARG A 174 -3.26 -0.86 -18.48
C ARG A 174 -4.57 -1.05 -17.70
N GLY A 175 -4.71 -0.36 -16.56
CA GLY A 175 -5.87 -0.43 -15.70
C GLY A 175 -5.93 -1.64 -14.78
N TYR A 176 -4.79 -2.30 -14.53
CA TYR A 176 -4.68 -3.37 -13.55
C TYR A 176 -4.35 -2.79 -12.16
N GLY A 177 -4.61 -3.58 -11.13
CA GLY A 177 -4.14 -3.29 -9.78
C GLY A 177 -4.82 -2.12 -9.09
N GLN A 178 -5.97 -1.64 -9.58
CA GLN A 178 -6.75 -0.63 -8.87
C GLN A 178 -7.29 -1.22 -7.57
N VAL A 179 -6.93 -0.61 -6.46
CA VAL A 179 -7.28 -1.06 -5.12
C VAL A 179 -7.97 0.04 -4.33
N TYR A 180 -8.63 -0.31 -3.27
CA TYR A 180 -9.17 0.61 -2.27
C TYR A 180 -9.23 -0.08 -0.91
N PHE A 181 -9.06 0.69 0.15
CA PHE A 181 -9.14 0.18 1.51
C PHE A 181 -10.57 0.21 2.03
N LEU A 182 -10.91 -0.79 2.82
CA LEU A 182 -12.22 -0.94 3.46
C LEU A 182 -12.03 -1.18 4.96
N HIS A 183 -12.91 -0.60 5.77
CA HIS A 183 -12.94 -0.88 7.20
C HIS A 183 -13.35 -2.34 7.46
N PRO A 184 -12.53 -3.14 8.16
CA PRO A 184 -12.71 -4.59 8.23
C PRO A 184 -14.00 -5.01 8.97
N GLU A 185 -14.55 -4.17 9.83
CA GLU A 185 -15.76 -4.43 10.62
C GLU A 185 -17.01 -3.75 10.07
N ARG A 186 -16.88 -2.91 9.01
CA ARG A 186 -17.97 -2.10 8.45
C ARG A 186 -18.21 -2.37 6.97
N LEU A 187 -17.96 -3.60 6.54
CA LEU A 187 -18.02 -4.00 5.13
C LEU A 187 -19.41 -3.93 4.49
N THR A 188 -20.47 -3.90 5.30
CA THR A 188 -21.85 -3.76 4.83
C THR A 188 -22.26 -2.30 4.58
N GLU A 189 -21.46 -1.35 5.03
CA GLU A 189 -21.69 0.07 4.82
C GLU A 189 -21.08 0.52 3.50
N ASP A 190 -21.73 1.46 2.82
CA ASP A 190 -21.14 2.13 1.67
C ASP A 190 -20.05 3.08 2.16
N GLN A 191 -18.81 2.73 1.86
CA GLN A 191 -17.62 3.48 2.29
C GLN A 191 -17.08 4.37 1.17
N GLU A 192 -17.79 4.49 0.06
CA GLU A 192 -17.40 5.38 -1.03
C GLU A 192 -17.41 6.84 -0.55
N GLY A 193 -16.30 7.55 -0.80
CA GLY A 193 -16.12 8.94 -0.36
C GLY A 193 -15.69 9.12 1.11
N TRP A 194 -15.59 8.06 1.90
CA TRP A 194 -15.06 8.19 3.25
C TRP A 194 -13.56 8.51 3.22
N PRO A 195 -13.07 9.35 4.16
CA PRO A 195 -11.65 9.55 4.35
C PRO A 195 -10.96 8.21 4.67
N LEU A 196 -9.74 8.02 4.16
CA LEU A 196 -9.00 6.76 4.39
C LEU A 196 -8.88 6.43 5.88
N LYS A 197 -8.66 7.42 6.74
CA LYS A 197 -8.54 7.23 8.20
C LYS A 197 -9.78 6.55 8.80
N GLU A 198 -10.96 6.79 8.25
CA GLU A 198 -12.21 6.17 8.71
C GLU A 198 -12.44 4.79 8.12
N ARG A 199 -11.75 4.45 7.02
CA ARG A 199 -11.77 3.14 6.36
C ARG A 199 -10.69 2.19 6.87
N LEU A 200 -9.84 2.66 7.79
CA LEU A 200 -8.83 1.84 8.45
C LEU A 200 -9.18 1.71 9.94
N LYS A 201 -8.96 0.52 10.48
CA LYS A 201 -9.00 0.29 11.92
C LYS A 201 -7.59 0.49 12.46
N VAL A 202 -7.41 1.53 13.30
CA VAL A 202 -6.12 1.85 13.91
C VAL A 202 -6.22 1.67 15.42
N GLU A 203 -5.42 0.76 15.96
CA GLU A 203 -5.35 0.46 17.38
C GLU A 203 -3.95 0.75 17.93
N GLU A 204 -3.86 1.32 19.11
CA GLU A 204 -2.60 1.45 19.82
C GLU A 204 -2.26 0.14 20.52
N VAL A 205 -1.04 -0.34 20.31
CA VAL A 205 -0.54 -1.57 20.90
C VAL A 205 0.78 -1.32 21.62
N VAL A 206 1.02 -2.04 22.70
CA VAL A 206 2.34 -2.05 23.37
C VAL A 206 3.18 -3.09 22.66
N LEU A 207 4.37 -2.67 22.21
CA LEU A 207 5.32 -3.50 21.46
C LEU A 207 6.40 -4.08 22.38
#